data_139f73a0576b765d160180d63d189577
#
_entry.id   139f73a0576b765d160180d63d189577
#
_cell.length_a   1.000
_cell.length_b   1.000
_cell.length_c   1.000
_cell.angle_alpha   90.00
_cell.angle_beta   90.00
_cell.angle_gamma   90.00
#
_symmetry.space_group_name_H-M   'P 1'
#
loop_
_entity.id
_entity.type
_entity.pdbx_description
1 polymer ?
#
loop_
_entity_poly.entity_id
_entity_poly.type
_entity_poly.pdbx_seq_one_letter_code
_entity_poly.pdbx_strand_id
1 'polypeptide(L)'
;IFVGIFLGILFGSLPIAFPGIPTPVKLGLAGGPLIVAILIGRFGYKLKLVTYTTMSANLMLREIGIALFLASVGIKAGANFVQTVVEGDGMLYVGCGFLITVIPLLIMGMVGRFYYKINYFKLMGLMAGSTTDPPALAYANQVTGSNAPAVGYSTVYPVTMFLRILTAQLLILILAS
;
A
#
# COMPACT_ATOMS: atom_id res chain seq x y z
N ILE A 1 -3.79 19.13 3.56
CA ILE A 1 -3.60 17.95 2.70
C ILE A 1 -2.42 18.18 1.75
N PHE A 2 -2.45 19.20 0.87
CA PHE A 2 -1.41 19.44 -0.14
C PHE A 2 -0.02 19.67 0.47
N VAL A 3 0.09 20.42 1.56
CA VAL A 3 1.36 20.60 2.28
C VAL A 3 1.91 19.28 2.79
N GLY A 4 1.04 18.40 3.31
CA GLY A 4 1.44 17.07 3.75
C GLY A 4 1.94 16.19 2.59
N ILE A 5 1.30 16.26 1.42
CA ILE A 5 1.74 15.55 0.21
C ILE A 5 3.10 16.08 -0.24
N PHE A 6 3.28 17.41 -0.31
CA PHE A 6 4.53 18.03 -0.71
C PHE A 6 5.69 17.64 0.21
N LEU A 7 5.51 17.76 1.53
CA LEU A 7 6.50 17.33 2.52
C LEU A 7 6.79 15.83 2.42
N GLY A 8 5.75 15.04 2.14
CA GLY A 8 5.88 13.62 1.95
C GLY A 8 6.72 13.25 0.73
N ILE A 9 6.51 13.92 -0.40
CA ILE A 9 7.31 13.73 -1.61
C ILE A 9 8.76 14.12 -1.36
N LEU A 10 9.01 15.26 -0.71
CA LEU A 10 10.36 15.69 -0.33
C LEU A 10 11.02 14.63 0.55
N PHE A 11 10.36 14.21 1.61
CA PHE A 11 10.89 13.20 2.54
C PHE A 11 11.13 11.84 1.86
N GLY A 12 10.20 11.40 1.00
CA GLY A 12 10.32 10.15 0.26
C GLY A 12 11.41 10.14 -0.82
N SER A 13 11.81 11.33 -1.29
CA SER A 13 12.87 11.51 -2.29
C SER A 13 14.27 11.56 -1.67
N LEU A 14 14.38 11.77 -0.35
CA LEU A 14 15.67 11.80 0.33
C LEU A 14 16.35 10.44 0.26
N PRO A 15 17.60 10.40 -0.22
CA PRO A 15 18.40 9.19 -0.20
C PRO A 15 18.86 8.89 1.24
N ILE A 16 18.42 7.78 1.82
CA ILE A 16 18.85 7.33 3.14
C ILE A 16 19.99 6.32 2.92
N ALA A 17 21.19 6.70 3.30
CA ALA A 17 22.35 5.82 3.22
C ALA A 17 22.38 4.91 4.47
N PHE A 18 22.35 3.60 4.26
CA PHE A 18 22.59 2.62 5.33
C PHE A 18 24.01 2.07 5.23
N PRO A 19 24.74 1.95 6.35
CA PRO A 19 26.04 1.32 6.35
C PRO A 19 25.94 -0.12 5.82
N GLY A 20 26.73 -0.44 4.78
CA GLY A 20 26.74 -1.77 4.16
C GLY A 20 25.86 -1.94 2.92
N ILE A 21 25.09 -0.94 2.53
CA ILE A 21 24.27 -0.97 1.30
C ILE A 21 24.89 -0.01 0.28
N PRO A 22 25.34 -0.50 -0.91
CA PRO A 22 26.05 0.32 -1.90
C PRO A 22 25.17 1.37 -2.57
N THR A 23 23.84 1.20 -2.54
CA THR A 23 22.87 2.15 -3.13
C THR A 23 22.00 2.78 -2.03
N PRO A 24 21.80 4.10 -2.04
CA PRO A 24 20.96 4.75 -1.05
C PRO A 24 19.49 4.31 -1.22
N VAL A 25 18.90 3.89 -0.10
CA VAL A 25 17.49 3.49 -0.03
C VAL A 25 16.60 4.74 -0.04
N LYS A 26 15.62 4.80 -0.93
CA LYS A 26 14.61 5.87 -0.97
C LYS A 26 13.25 5.29 -0.59
N LEU A 27 12.51 5.98 0.27
CA LEU A 27 11.14 5.59 0.62
C LEU A 27 10.16 5.71 -0.56
N GLY A 28 10.55 6.46 -1.58
CA GLY A 28 9.78 6.66 -2.81
C GLY A 28 8.58 7.59 -2.65
N LEU A 29 7.89 7.80 -3.78
CA LEU A 29 6.76 8.72 -3.88
C LEU A 29 5.50 8.23 -3.13
N ALA A 30 5.43 6.96 -2.76
CA ALA A 30 4.31 6.40 -2.01
C ALA A 30 4.61 6.33 -0.50
N GLY A 31 5.81 5.88 -0.11
CA GLY A 31 6.19 5.70 1.29
C GLY A 31 6.38 7.03 2.04
N GLY A 32 6.97 8.03 1.40
CA GLY A 32 7.20 9.33 2.00
C GLY A 32 5.92 10.04 2.45
N PRO A 33 4.93 10.27 1.56
CA PRO A 33 3.65 10.89 1.91
C PRO A 33 2.89 10.12 2.98
N LEU A 34 2.96 8.77 2.98
CA LEU A 34 2.32 7.94 3.97
C LEU A 34 2.89 8.19 5.37
N ILE A 35 4.22 8.18 5.52
CA ILE A 35 4.88 8.42 6.81
C ILE A 35 4.58 9.84 7.30
N VAL A 36 4.70 10.83 6.44
CA VAL A 36 4.40 12.22 6.80
C VAL A 36 2.94 12.39 7.20
N ALA A 37 1.99 11.74 6.51
CA ALA A 37 0.57 11.77 6.86
C ALA A 37 0.32 11.15 8.24
N ILE A 38 0.97 10.03 8.57
CA ILE A 38 0.88 9.41 9.90
C ILE A 38 1.44 10.33 10.98
N LEU A 39 2.61 10.93 10.73
CA LEU A 39 3.24 11.86 11.68
C LEU A 39 2.37 13.12 11.90
N ILE A 40 1.84 13.71 10.84
CA ILE A 40 0.93 14.86 10.94
C ILE A 40 -0.37 14.44 11.65
N GLY A 41 -0.93 13.29 11.35
CA GLY A 41 -2.13 12.76 12.02
C GLY A 41 -1.92 12.56 13.53
N ARG A 42 -0.74 12.07 13.93
CA ARG A 42 -0.42 11.83 15.34
C ARG A 42 0.01 13.08 16.10
N PHE A 43 0.84 13.91 15.50
CA PHE A 43 1.47 15.05 16.16
C PHE A 43 0.91 16.41 15.75
N GLY A 44 0.08 16.46 14.72
CA GLY A 44 -0.44 17.71 14.14
C GLY A 44 -1.20 18.56 15.15
N TYR A 45 -1.91 17.94 16.10
CA TYR A 45 -2.60 18.67 17.17
C TYR A 45 -1.62 19.47 18.06
N LYS A 46 -0.41 18.96 18.30
CA LYS A 46 0.63 19.65 19.06
C LYS A 46 1.18 20.86 18.31
N LEU A 47 1.19 20.79 16.99
CA LEU A 47 1.63 21.87 16.11
C LEU A 47 0.49 22.82 15.71
N LYS A 48 -0.68 22.69 16.35
CA LYS A 48 -1.91 23.45 16.04
C LYS A 48 -2.33 23.34 14.55
N LEU A 49 -1.94 22.25 13.88
CA LEU A 49 -2.38 21.94 12.53
C LEU A 49 -3.76 21.32 12.59
N VAL A 50 -4.79 22.13 12.41
CA VAL A 50 -6.17 21.67 12.38
C VAL A 50 -6.62 21.55 10.93
N THR A 51 -7.11 20.39 10.55
CA THR A 51 -7.72 20.17 9.24
C THR A 51 -9.22 20.47 9.32
N TYR A 52 -9.66 21.52 8.64
CA TYR A 52 -11.07 21.92 8.57
C TYR A 52 -11.84 21.20 7.43
N THR A 53 -11.38 20.05 7.00
CA THR A 53 -12.05 19.26 5.95
C THR A 53 -13.16 18.41 6.55
N THR A 54 -14.35 18.44 5.94
CA THR A 54 -15.45 17.55 6.32
C THR A 54 -15.11 16.11 5.99
N MET A 55 -15.73 15.16 6.69
CA MET A 55 -15.54 13.73 6.43
C MET A 55 -15.90 13.38 4.97
N SER A 56 -16.98 13.95 4.45
CA SER A 56 -17.40 13.72 3.05
C SER A 56 -16.35 14.20 2.05
N ALA A 57 -15.77 15.38 2.27
CA ALA A 57 -14.69 15.89 1.42
C ALA A 57 -13.44 15.00 1.46
N ASN A 58 -13.06 14.49 2.64
CA ASN A 58 -11.95 13.56 2.78
C ASN A 58 -12.20 12.23 2.04
N LEU A 59 -13.40 11.69 2.13
CA LEU A 59 -13.78 10.48 1.42
C LEU A 59 -13.76 10.69 -0.09
N MET A 60 -14.30 11.80 -0.58
CA MET A 60 -14.27 12.15 -2.00
C MET A 60 -12.84 12.30 -2.53
N LEU A 61 -11.97 13.02 -1.81
CA LEU A 61 -10.56 13.16 -2.19
C LEU A 61 -9.83 11.82 -2.20
N ARG A 62 -10.15 10.93 -1.27
CA ARG A 62 -9.60 9.57 -1.26
C ARG A 62 -10.01 8.78 -2.50
N GLU A 63 -11.28 8.83 -2.89
CA GLU A 63 -11.78 8.12 -4.08
C GLU A 63 -11.17 8.65 -5.36
N ILE A 64 -11.09 9.97 -5.50
CA ILE A 64 -10.40 10.61 -6.64
C ILE A 64 -8.93 10.18 -6.68
N GLY A 65 -8.24 10.19 -5.52
CA GLY A 65 -6.85 9.75 -5.43
C GLY A 65 -6.65 8.30 -5.84
N ILE A 66 -7.53 7.39 -5.41
CA ILE A 66 -7.50 5.98 -5.80
C ILE A 66 -7.73 5.83 -7.30
N ALA A 67 -8.75 6.51 -7.86
CA ALA A 67 -9.05 6.44 -9.28
C ALA A 67 -7.89 6.92 -10.15
N LEU A 68 -7.27 8.06 -9.82
CA LEU A 68 -6.11 8.59 -10.54
C LEU A 68 -4.88 7.69 -10.41
N PHE A 69 -4.64 7.12 -9.23
CA PHE A 69 -3.56 6.17 -9.01
C PHE A 69 -3.75 4.92 -9.87
N LEU A 70 -4.92 4.30 -9.83
CA LEU A 70 -5.21 3.11 -10.62
C LEU A 70 -5.16 3.37 -12.13
N ALA A 71 -5.67 4.53 -12.58
CA ALA A 71 -5.59 4.92 -13.98
C ALA A 71 -4.13 5.08 -14.45
N SER A 72 -3.30 5.77 -13.68
CA SER A 72 -1.89 5.99 -14.02
C SER A 72 -1.08 4.69 -14.04
N VAL A 73 -1.32 3.80 -13.07
CA VAL A 73 -0.69 2.47 -13.04
C VAL A 73 -1.17 1.61 -14.20
N GLY A 74 -2.48 1.62 -14.48
CA GLY A 74 -3.07 0.86 -15.59
C GLY A 74 -2.53 1.29 -16.96
N ILE A 75 -2.44 2.60 -17.21
CA ILE A 75 -1.87 3.13 -18.46
C ILE A 75 -0.40 2.72 -18.59
N LYS A 76 0.39 2.85 -17.52
CA LYS A 76 1.81 2.48 -17.53
C LYS A 76 2.02 0.99 -17.73
N ALA A 77 1.25 0.16 -17.05
CA ALA A 77 1.35 -1.29 -17.17
C ALA A 77 0.81 -1.80 -18.51
N GLY A 78 -0.27 -1.19 -19.01
CA GLY A 78 -0.95 -1.60 -20.25
C GLY A 78 -0.10 -1.42 -21.50
N ALA A 79 0.82 -0.47 -21.54
CA ALA A 79 1.63 -0.16 -22.71
C ALA A 79 2.40 -1.38 -23.26
N ASN A 80 2.93 -2.23 -22.37
CA ASN A 80 3.73 -3.41 -22.77
C ASN A 80 3.05 -4.74 -22.37
N PHE A 81 1.82 -4.68 -21.82
CA PHE A 81 1.16 -5.87 -21.29
C PHE A 81 0.93 -6.96 -22.33
N VAL A 82 0.32 -6.58 -23.46
CA VAL A 82 0.00 -7.52 -24.55
C VAL A 82 1.28 -8.15 -25.11
N GLN A 83 2.30 -7.35 -25.37
CA GLN A 83 3.57 -7.82 -25.88
C GLN A 83 4.23 -8.80 -24.90
N THR A 84 4.30 -8.46 -23.63
CA THR A 84 4.91 -9.33 -22.60
C THR A 84 4.17 -10.65 -22.45
N VAL A 85 2.83 -10.64 -22.52
CA VAL A 85 2.00 -11.84 -22.34
C VAL A 85 2.03 -12.75 -23.58
N VAL A 86 2.04 -12.17 -24.80
CA VAL A 86 1.92 -12.93 -26.05
C VAL A 86 3.28 -13.37 -26.58
N GLU A 87 4.30 -12.51 -26.52
CA GLU A 87 5.62 -12.74 -27.10
C GLU A 87 6.65 -13.30 -26.11
N GLY A 88 6.35 -13.24 -24.80
CA GLY A 88 7.26 -13.71 -23.75
C GLY A 88 6.66 -14.82 -22.88
N ASP A 89 7.33 -15.12 -21.75
CA ASP A 89 6.88 -16.06 -20.75
C ASP A 89 5.75 -15.48 -19.85
N GLY A 90 4.93 -14.58 -20.40
CA GLY A 90 3.91 -13.85 -19.66
C GLY A 90 2.91 -14.74 -18.97
N MET A 91 2.54 -15.87 -19.58
CA MET A 91 1.62 -16.84 -18.97
C MET A 91 2.23 -17.50 -17.72
N LEU A 92 3.53 -17.76 -17.74
CA LEU A 92 4.26 -18.26 -16.58
C LEU A 92 4.31 -17.21 -15.47
N TYR A 93 4.58 -15.93 -15.81
CA TYR A 93 4.56 -14.83 -14.84
C TYR A 93 3.18 -14.60 -14.23
N VAL A 94 2.11 -14.72 -15.01
CA VAL A 94 0.73 -14.66 -14.51
C VAL A 94 0.46 -15.81 -13.53
N GLY A 95 0.86 -17.04 -13.87
CA GLY A 95 0.70 -18.19 -12.98
C GLY A 95 1.49 -18.06 -11.68
N CYS A 96 2.76 -17.66 -11.76
CA CYS A 96 3.59 -17.41 -10.59
C CYS A 96 3.02 -16.26 -9.73
N GLY A 97 2.59 -15.17 -10.35
CA GLY A 97 1.98 -14.04 -9.65
C GLY A 97 0.70 -14.42 -8.92
N PHE A 98 -0.14 -15.26 -9.55
CA PHE A 98 -1.33 -15.80 -8.92
C PHE A 98 -0.98 -16.63 -7.66
N LEU A 99 -0.03 -17.55 -7.76
CA LEU A 99 0.40 -18.37 -6.62
C LEU A 99 1.01 -17.53 -5.49
N ILE A 100 1.89 -16.59 -5.82
CA ILE A 100 2.53 -15.69 -4.85
C ILE A 100 1.50 -14.82 -4.12
N THR A 101 0.40 -14.49 -4.77
CA THR A 101 -0.65 -13.65 -4.15
C THR A 101 -1.65 -14.51 -3.36
N VAL A 102 -2.15 -15.58 -3.95
CA VAL A 102 -3.25 -16.36 -3.37
C VAL A 102 -2.80 -17.21 -2.18
N ILE A 103 -1.63 -17.86 -2.28
CA ILE A 103 -1.16 -18.76 -1.21
C ILE A 103 -0.97 -18.03 0.13
N PRO A 104 -0.23 -16.92 0.22
CA PRO A 104 -0.09 -16.19 1.47
C PRO A 104 -1.42 -15.64 2.00
N LEU A 105 -2.31 -15.17 1.12
CA LEU A 105 -3.63 -14.67 1.52
C LEU A 105 -4.48 -15.77 2.16
N LEU A 106 -4.53 -16.95 1.56
CA LEU A 106 -5.26 -18.09 2.12
C LEU A 106 -4.69 -18.51 3.48
N ILE A 107 -3.36 -18.65 3.57
CA ILE A 107 -2.69 -19.03 4.81
C ILE A 107 -2.97 -17.99 5.90
N MET A 108 -2.75 -16.70 5.63
CA MET A 108 -2.96 -15.64 6.60
C MET A 108 -4.43 -15.47 6.97
N GLY A 109 -5.35 -15.65 6.02
CA GLY A 109 -6.79 -15.65 6.26
C GLY A 109 -7.21 -16.78 7.20
N MET A 110 -6.73 -18.00 6.94
CA MET A 110 -7.01 -19.16 7.79
C MET A 110 -6.40 -18.99 9.19
N VAL A 111 -5.14 -18.62 9.29
CA VAL A 111 -4.46 -18.39 10.57
C VAL A 111 -5.15 -17.27 11.36
N GLY A 112 -5.46 -16.16 10.72
CA GLY A 112 -6.16 -15.04 11.34
C GLY A 112 -7.55 -15.42 11.85
N ARG A 113 -8.29 -16.23 11.08
CA ARG A 113 -9.65 -16.64 11.45
C ARG A 113 -9.68 -17.76 12.46
N PHE A 114 -8.93 -18.83 12.27
CA PHE A 114 -9.05 -20.05 13.07
C PHE A 114 -8.14 -20.03 14.31
N TYR A 115 -6.92 -19.53 14.17
CA TYR A 115 -5.96 -19.49 15.26
C TYR A 115 -6.13 -18.24 16.13
N TYR A 116 -6.10 -17.05 15.53
CA TYR A 116 -6.24 -15.77 16.26
C TYR A 116 -7.68 -15.36 16.50
N LYS A 117 -8.67 -16.07 15.93
CA LYS A 117 -10.12 -15.80 16.07
C LYS A 117 -10.50 -14.34 15.77
N ILE A 118 -9.80 -13.71 14.85
CA ILE A 118 -10.06 -12.32 14.46
C ILE A 118 -11.47 -12.22 13.85
N ASN A 119 -12.18 -11.15 14.19
CA ASN A 119 -13.47 -10.86 13.59
C ASN A 119 -13.33 -10.76 12.06
N TYR A 120 -14.25 -11.37 11.34
CA TYR A 120 -14.20 -11.47 9.86
C TYR A 120 -14.08 -10.11 9.19
N PHE A 121 -14.83 -9.10 9.65
CA PHE A 121 -14.80 -7.76 9.07
C PHE A 121 -13.44 -7.09 9.23
N LYS A 122 -12.82 -7.23 10.39
CA LYS A 122 -11.47 -6.73 10.64
C LYS A 122 -10.43 -7.50 9.81
N LEU A 123 -10.62 -8.83 9.68
CA LEU A 123 -9.75 -9.69 8.89
C LEU A 123 -9.75 -9.30 7.41
N MET A 124 -10.92 -8.99 6.82
CA MET A 124 -10.99 -8.47 5.45
C MET A 124 -10.12 -7.22 5.26
N GLY A 125 -10.17 -6.30 6.22
CA GLY A 125 -9.33 -5.10 6.21
C GLY A 125 -7.84 -5.40 6.36
N LEU A 126 -7.46 -6.32 7.25
CA LEU A 126 -6.08 -6.77 7.41
C LEU A 126 -5.54 -7.40 6.13
N MET A 127 -6.33 -8.23 5.46
CA MET A 127 -5.96 -8.85 4.18
C MET A 127 -5.79 -7.80 3.07
N ALA A 128 -6.76 -6.90 2.92
CA ALA A 128 -6.67 -5.79 1.96
C ALA A 128 -5.46 -4.88 2.25
N GLY A 129 -5.14 -4.64 3.52
CA GLY A 129 -3.97 -3.87 3.93
C GLY A 129 -2.65 -4.58 3.65
N SER A 130 -2.60 -5.89 3.85
CA SER A 130 -1.42 -6.70 3.58
C SER A 130 -1.10 -6.81 2.09
N THR A 131 -2.10 -6.75 1.23
CA THR A 131 -1.93 -6.70 -0.24
C THR A 131 -1.76 -5.27 -0.75
N THR A 132 -1.90 -4.27 0.10
CA THR A 132 -1.89 -2.85 -0.29
C THR A 132 -2.95 -2.51 -1.34
N ASP A 133 -4.16 -3.07 -1.17
CA ASP A 133 -5.26 -3.00 -2.12
C ASP A 133 -6.40 -2.11 -1.60
N PRO A 134 -6.43 -0.81 -1.99
CA PRO A 134 -7.51 0.11 -1.63
C PRO A 134 -8.88 -0.27 -2.21
N PRO A 135 -8.99 -0.78 -3.45
CA PRO A 135 -10.25 -1.30 -3.97
C PRO A 135 -10.86 -2.42 -3.13
N ALA A 136 -10.05 -3.38 -2.69
CA ALA A 136 -10.50 -4.44 -1.79
C ALA A 136 -11.02 -3.89 -0.46
N LEU A 137 -10.38 -2.83 0.08
CA LEU A 137 -10.89 -2.13 1.27
C LEU A 137 -12.25 -1.47 1.00
N ALA A 138 -12.39 -0.79 -0.14
CA ALA A 138 -13.65 -0.14 -0.50
C ALA A 138 -14.79 -1.17 -0.58
N TYR A 139 -14.55 -2.29 -1.25
CA TYR A 139 -15.48 -3.42 -1.31
C TYR A 139 -15.81 -3.98 0.08
N ALA A 140 -14.78 -4.21 0.92
CA ALA A 140 -14.99 -4.71 2.28
C ALA A 140 -15.86 -3.78 3.14
N ASN A 141 -15.63 -2.47 3.07
CA ASN A 141 -16.46 -1.48 3.78
C ASN A 141 -17.91 -1.46 3.26
N GLN A 142 -18.09 -1.57 1.94
CA GLN A 142 -19.42 -1.60 1.33
C GLN A 142 -20.20 -2.84 1.75
N VAL A 143 -19.60 -4.02 1.68
CA VAL A 143 -20.26 -5.29 2.04
C VAL A 143 -20.57 -5.37 3.53
N THR A 144 -19.69 -4.86 4.37
CA THR A 144 -19.89 -4.92 5.82
C THR A 144 -20.77 -3.81 6.38
N GLY A 145 -20.97 -2.72 5.64
CA GLY A 145 -21.65 -1.51 6.14
C GLY A 145 -20.97 -0.90 7.38
N SER A 146 -19.68 -1.18 7.59
CA SER A 146 -18.95 -0.88 8.82
C SER A 146 -17.55 -0.34 8.50
N ASN A 147 -16.99 0.44 9.43
CA ASN A 147 -15.59 0.91 9.36
C ASN A 147 -14.58 -0.11 9.93
N ALA A 148 -15.02 -1.29 10.37
CA ALA A 148 -14.13 -2.30 10.94
C ALA A 148 -13.02 -2.76 9.95
N PRO A 149 -13.29 -2.94 8.64
CA PRO A 149 -12.23 -3.22 7.67
C PRO A 149 -11.22 -2.09 7.56
N ALA A 150 -11.68 -0.82 7.57
CA ALA A 150 -10.77 0.32 7.49
C ALA A 150 -9.80 0.40 8.67
N VAL A 151 -10.24 0.04 9.88
CA VAL A 151 -9.38 -0.06 11.06
C VAL A 151 -8.32 -1.17 10.88
N GLY A 152 -8.73 -2.34 10.40
CA GLY A 152 -7.79 -3.43 10.10
C GLY A 152 -6.76 -3.04 9.05
N TYR A 153 -7.21 -2.43 7.96
CA TYR A 153 -6.38 -1.95 6.86
C TYR A 153 -5.32 -0.95 7.35
N SER A 154 -5.74 0.11 8.04
CA SER A 154 -4.84 1.18 8.51
C SER A 154 -3.77 0.69 9.49
N THR A 155 -4.03 -0.42 10.19
CA THR A 155 -3.06 -1.02 11.11
C THR A 155 -1.90 -1.69 10.36
N VAL A 156 -2.18 -2.38 9.24
CA VAL A 156 -1.20 -3.21 8.52
C VAL A 156 -0.57 -2.50 7.33
N TYR A 157 -1.33 -1.68 6.64
CA TYR A 157 -0.90 -1.02 5.40
C TYR A 157 0.46 -0.29 5.50
N PRO A 158 0.73 0.56 6.54
CA PRO A 158 2.01 1.26 6.63
C PRO A 158 3.20 0.32 6.75
N VAL A 159 3.04 -0.73 7.58
CA VAL A 159 4.09 -1.73 7.79
C VAL A 159 4.35 -2.54 6.52
N THR A 160 3.29 -2.93 5.83
CA THR A 160 3.39 -3.69 4.57
C THR A 160 4.07 -2.86 3.48
N MET A 161 3.72 -1.59 3.33
CA MET A 161 4.37 -0.71 2.36
C MET A 161 5.86 -0.56 2.63
N PHE A 162 6.24 -0.34 3.88
CA PHE A 162 7.63 -0.23 4.28
C PHE A 162 8.40 -1.53 3.99
N LEU A 163 7.85 -2.68 4.43
CA LEU A 163 8.49 -3.98 4.21
C LEU A 163 8.63 -4.32 2.71
N ARG A 164 7.62 -4.02 1.89
CA ARG A 164 7.69 -4.26 0.44
C ARG A 164 8.82 -3.47 -0.22
N ILE A 165 8.97 -2.19 0.14
CA ILE A 165 10.04 -1.34 -0.40
C ILE A 165 11.41 -1.92 0.00
N LEU A 166 11.60 -2.24 1.29
CA LEU A 166 12.85 -2.82 1.77
C LEU A 166 13.15 -4.18 1.13
N THR A 167 12.16 -5.08 1.07
CA THR A 167 12.35 -6.41 0.49
C THR A 167 12.72 -6.33 -0.99
N ALA A 168 12.05 -5.47 -1.76
CA ALA A 168 12.37 -5.27 -3.17
C ALA A 168 13.80 -4.77 -3.37
N GLN A 169 14.25 -3.82 -2.56
CA GLN A 169 15.61 -3.29 -2.63
C GLN A 169 16.66 -4.32 -2.22
N LEU A 170 16.40 -5.09 -1.16
CA LEU A 170 17.29 -6.18 -0.72
C LEU A 170 17.39 -7.28 -1.79
N LEU A 171 16.29 -7.66 -2.41
CA LEU A 171 16.30 -8.64 -3.50
C LEU A 171 17.14 -8.17 -4.68
N ILE A 172 16.98 -6.91 -5.09
CA ILE A 172 17.80 -6.34 -6.18
C ILE A 172 19.28 -6.37 -5.81
N LEU A 173 19.64 -6.01 -4.57
CA LEU A 173 21.03 -6.04 -4.12
C LEU A 173 21.62 -7.44 -4.12
N ILE A 174 20.86 -8.45 -3.67
CA ILE A 174 21.32 -9.84 -3.60
C ILE A 174 21.43 -10.46 -5.00
N LEU A 175 20.50 -10.13 -5.91
CA LEU A 175 20.47 -10.71 -7.24
C LEU A 175 21.33 -9.94 -8.26
N ALA A 176 21.67 -8.68 -7.99
CA ALA A 176 22.51 -7.85 -8.84
C ALA A 176 24.00 -7.87 -8.44
N SER A 177 24.33 -8.53 -7.31
CA SER A 177 25.71 -8.80 -6.90
C SER A 177 26.19 -10.12 -7.51
#